data_31991d5e1ef355ba8f48cbc6a4eaba0c
#
_entry.id   31991d5e1ef355ba8f48cbc6a4eaba0c
#
_cell.length_a   1.000
_cell.length_b   1.000
_cell.length_c   1.000
_cell.angle_alpha   90.00
_cell.angle_beta   90.00
_cell.angle_gamma   90.00
#
_symmetry.space_group_name_H-M   'P 1'
#
loop_
_entity.id
_entity.type
_entity.pdbx_description
1 polymer ?
#
loop_
_entity_poly.entity_id
_entity_poly.type
_entity_poly.pdbx_seq_one_letter_code
_entity_poly.pdbx_strand_id
1 'polypeptide(L)'
;RKSLEVVERITGVEIPFYEADIRDTDTLRDIFKQEEPTGVIHFAGLKAVGESTRIPLAYYDNNIAGTVSLLKAMEENNCKNIIFSSSATVYGDPHTVPILEDFPLSVTNPYGRTKLMLEEILTDIYKADSEWNVVLLRYFNPIGAHESSDLGENPNGIPNNLLPYVTQVAVGKL
;
A
#
# COMPACT_ATOMS: atom_id res chain seq x y z
N ARG A 1 -11.52 -11.93 2.23
CA ARG A 1 -12.13 -12.94 1.31
C ARG A 1 -13.40 -12.40 0.65
N LYS A 2 -14.36 -11.80 1.39
CA LYS A 2 -15.59 -11.25 0.78
C LYS A 2 -15.35 -10.29 -0.38
N SER A 3 -14.34 -9.41 -0.29
CA SER A 3 -14.02 -8.48 -1.38
C SER A 3 -13.52 -9.20 -2.62
N LEU A 4 -12.76 -10.29 -2.49
CA LEU A 4 -12.30 -11.12 -3.62
C LEU A 4 -13.50 -11.78 -4.31
N GLU A 5 -14.38 -12.43 -3.56
CA GLU A 5 -15.63 -13.04 -4.08
C GLU A 5 -16.48 -12.04 -4.87
N VAL A 6 -16.53 -10.77 -4.40
CA VAL A 6 -17.25 -9.71 -5.12
C VAL A 6 -16.52 -9.31 -6.40
N VAL A 7 -15.18 -9.20 -6.38
CA VAL A 7 -14.41 -8.90 -7.58
C VAL A 7 -14.55 -10.01 -8.61
N GLU A 8 -14.41 -11.28 -8.22
CA GLU A 8 -14.61 -12.44 -9.09
C GLU A 8 -16.01 -12.45 -9.72
N ARG A 9 -17.04 -12.15 -8.93
CA ARG A 9 -18.42 -12.06 -9.43
C ARG A 9 -18.61 -10.92 -10.44
N ILE A 10 -17.96 -9.77 -10.22
CA ILE A 10 -18.07 -8.60 -11.11
C ILE A 10 -17.30 -8.84 -12.40
N THR A 11 -16.10 -9.39 -12.31
CA THR A 11 -15.19 -9.57 -13.44
C THR A 11 -15.41 -10.87 -14.21
N GLY A 12 -15.97 -11.88 -13.57
CA GLY A 12 -16.06 -13.25 -14.11
C GLY A 12 -14.71 -13.98 -14.15
N VAL A 13 -13.68 -13.43 -13.47
CA VAL A 13 -12.31 -13.98 -13.45
C VAL A 13 -12.01 -14.52 -12.06
N GLU A 14 -11.56 -15.77 -11.97
CA GLU A 14 -11.04 -16.35 -10.74
C GLU A 14 -9.70 -15.70 -10.38
N ILE A 15 -9.54 -15.31 -9.10
CA ILE A 15 -8.36 -14.63 -8.59
C ILE A 15 -7.57 -15.58 -7.70
N PRO A 16 -6.35 -16.02 -8.11
CA PRO A 16 -5.47 -16.77 -7.21
C PRO A 16 -5.21 -15.98 -5.92
N PHE A 17 -5.49 -16.60 -4.78
CA PHE A 17 -5.36 -15.96 -3.48
C PHE A 17 -4.41 -16.74 -2.57
N TYR A 18 -3.33 -16.09 -2.17
CA TYR A 18 -2.33 -16.61 -1.24
C TYR A 18 -2.38 -15.86 0.08
N GLU A 19 -2.63 -16.56 1.18
CA GLU A 19 -2.58 -15.98 2.51
C GLU A 19 -1.14 -16.09 3.04
N ALA A 20 -0.37 -15.01 2.89
CA ALA A 20 1.05 -14.96 3.23
C ALA A 20 1.41 -13.67 3.96
N ASP A 21 2.45 -13.69 4.79
CA ASP A 21 3.07 -12.49 5.34
C ASP A 21 4.09 -11.95 4.34
N ILE A 22 4.04 -10.65 4.07
CA ILE A 22 4.98 -10.01 3.14
C ILE A 22 6.45 -10.12 3.60
N ARG A 23 6.69 -10.42 4.87
CA ARG A 23 8.03 -10.66 5.42
C ARG A 23 8.56 -12.08 5.16
N ASP A 24 7.69 -12.99 4.74
CA ASP A 24 8.06 -14.36 4.40
C ASP A 24 8.57 -14.42 2.96
N THR A 25 9.89 -14.19 2.84
CA THR A 25 10.56 -14.14 1.54
C THR A 25 10.45 -15.47 0.77
N ASP A 26 10.48 -16.61 1.47
CA ASP A 26 10.44 -17.92 0.81
C ASP A 26 9.05 -18.18 0.22
N THR A 27 8.00 -17.90 0.97
CA THR A 27 6.62 -17.98 0.45
C THR A 27 6.41 -17.02 -0.72
N LEU A 28 6.93 -15.79 -0.66
CA LEU A 28 6.86 -14.86 -1.79
C LEU A 28 7.58 -15.40 -3.03
N ARG A 29 8.78 -15.96 -2.89
CA ARG A 29 9.52 -16.60 -4.00
C ARG A 29 8.73 -17.71 -4.67
N ASP A 30 8.07 -18.56 -3.88
CA ASP A 30 7.29 -19.66 -4.41
C ASP A 30 6.06 -19.15 -5.18
N ILE A 31 5.37 -18.12 -4.68
CA ILE A 31 4.27 -17.45 -5.39
C ILE A 31 4.77 -16.86 -6.73
N PHE A 32 5.91 -16.14 -6.72
CA PHE A 32 6.46 -15.56 -7.95
C PHE A 32 6.85 -16.61 -8.99
N LYS A 33 7.40 -17.75 -8.57
CA LYS A 33 7.70 -18.89 -9.46
C LYS A 33 6.45 -19.54 -10.04
N GLN A 34 5.38 -19.61 -9.26
CA GLN A 34 4.14 -20.26 -9.68
C GLN A 34 3.33 -19.37 -10.62
N GLU A 35 3.20 -18.07 -10.30
CA GLU A 35 2.31 -17.14 -11.00
C GLU A 35 3.02 -16.33 -12.10
N GLU A 36 4.35 -16.27 -12.08
CA GLU A 36 5.20 -15.52 -13.03
C GLU A 36 4.67 -14.09 -13.29
N PRO A 37 4.39 -13.28 -12.24
CA PRO A 37 3.78 -11.99 -12.44
C PRO A 37 4.70 -11.05 -13.21
N THR A 38 4.14 -10.25 -14.10
CA THR A 38 4.88 -9.24 -14.88
C THR A 38 5.03 -7.91 -14.16
N GLY A 39 4.32 -7.70 -13.05
CA GLY A 39 4.39 -6.50 -12.25
C GLY A 39 3.63 -6.64 -10.93
N VAL A 40 3.91 -5.74 -10.01
CA VAL A 40 3.34 -5.74 -8.66
C VAL A 40 2.67 -4.39 -8.37
N ILE A 41 1.45 -4.41 -7.84
CA ILE A 41 0.82 -3.26 -7.20
C ILE A 41 0.91 -3.48 -5.69
N HIS A 42 1.75 -2.71 -5.02
CA HIS A 42 2.09 -2.92 -3.61
C HIS A 42 1.28 -2.02 -2.70
N PHE A 43 0.19 -2.56 -2.14
CA PHE A 43 -0.65 -1.90 -1.14
C PHE A 43 -0.39 -2.39 0.29
N ALA A 44 0.32 -3.50 0.48
CA ALA A 44 0.53 -4.09 1.79
C ALA A 44 1.31 -3.15 2.72
N GLY A 45 0.86 -3.04 3.96
CA GLY A 45 1.52 -2.21 4.97
C GLY A 45 0.59 -1.80 6.09
N LEU A 46 1.15 -1.60 7.27
CA LEU A 46 0.48 -0.95 8.39
C LEU A 46 0.33 0.54 8.07
N LYS A 47 -0.87 1.12 8.28
CA LYS A 47 -1.19 2.48 7.80
C LYS A 47 -1.74 3.46 8.84
N ALA A 48 -1.93 3.03 10.08
CA ALA A 48 -2.54 3.87 11.12
C ALA A 48 -1.53 4.82 11.75
N VAL A 49 -1.59 6.11 11.42
CA VAL A 49 -0.66 7.15 11.89
C VAL A 49 -0.53 7.14 13.42
N GLY A 50 -1.64 7.20 14.16
CA GLY A 50 -1.64 7.23 15.62
C GLY A 50 -1.08 5.95 16.25
N GLU A 51 -1.27 4.78 15.63
CA GLU A 51 -0.69 3.54 16.09
C GLU A 51 0.82 3.52 15.86
N SER A 52 1.29 4.04 14.73
CA SER A 52 2.72 4.05 14.39
C SER A 52 3.58 4.76 15.43
N THR A 53 3.03 5.76 16.13
CA THR A 53 3.74 6.46 17.20
C THR A 53 3.88 5.65 18.49
N ARG A 54 3.01 4.66 18.69
CA ARG A 54 3.02 3.78 19.88
C ARG A 54 3.85 2.53 19.68
N ILE A 55 3.86 1.98 18.46
CA ILE A 55 4.57 0.73 18.13
C ILE A 55 5.45 0.89 16.87
N PRO A 56 6.37 1.87 16.84
CA PRO A 56 7.12 2.20 15.62
C PRO A 56 7.93 1.03 15.06
N LEU A 57 8.51 0.18 15.91
CA LEU A 57 9.30 -0.97 15.45
C LEU A 57 8.47 -1.95 14.62
N ALA A 58 7.21 -2.19 14.98
CA ALA A 58 6.32 -3.04 14.20
C ALA A 58 6.06 -2.45 12.81
N TYR A 59 5.98 -1.11 12.69
CA TYR A 59 5.84 -0.42 11.40
C TYR A 59 7.09 -0.55 10.54
N TYR A 60 8.28 -0.39 11.11
CA TYR A 60 9.52 -0.58 10.36
C TYR A 60 9.70 -2.04 9.93
N ASP A 61 9.46 -2.98 10.81
CA ASP A 61 9.56 -4.41 10.50
C ASP A 61 8.57 -4.81 9.40
N ASN A 62 7.29 -4.48 9.56
CA ASN A 62 6.28 -4.85 8.58
C ASN A 62 6.45 -4.10 7.25
N ASN A 63 6.59 -2.78 7.28
CA ASN A 63 6.57 -1.98 6.05
C ASN A 63 7.91 -2.00 5.33
N ILE A 64 9.03 -1.81 6.04
CA ILE A 64 10.35 -1.76 5.40
C ILE A 64 10.87 -3.17 5.13
N ALA A 65 11.00 -4.02 6.16
CA ALA A 65 11.53 -5.35 5.97
C ALA A 65 10.63 -6.18 5.04
N GLY A 66 9.30 -6.08 5.19
CA GLY A 66 8.36 -6.75 4.29
C GLY A 66 8.50 -6.30 2.84
N THR A 67 8.62 -4.99 2.57
CA THR A 67 8.84 -4.51 1.20
C THR A 67 10.19 -4.95 0.65
N VAL A 68 11.24 -4.95 1.47
CA VAL A 68 12.56 -5.48 1.03
C VAL A 68 12.47 -6.97 0.69
N SER A 69 11.72 -7.76 1.46
CA SER A 69 11.47 -9.17 1.13
C SER A 69 10.74 -9.35 -0.21
N LEU A 70 9.73 -8.52 -0.46
CA LEU A 70 9.01 -8.49 -1.74
C LEU A 70 9.96 -8.14 -2.89
N LEU A 71 10.76 -7.09 -2.76
CA LEU A 71 11.69 -6.64 -3.79
C LEU A 71 12.74 -7.70 -4.14
N LYS A 72 13.24 -8.46 -3.14
CA LYS A 72 14.13 -9.61 -3.38
C LYS A 72 13.44 -10.70 -4.21
N ALA A 73 12.20 -11.05 -3.87
CA ALA A 73 11.44 -12.03 -4.63
C ALA A 73 11.16 -11.56 -6.07
N MET A 74 10.88 -10.26 -6.26
CA MET A 74 10.71 -9.64 -7.58
C MET A 74 12.00 -9.71 -8.40
N GLU A 75 13.14 -9.31 -7.83
CA GLU A 75 14.44 -9.30 -8.48
C GLU A 75 14.85 -10.72 -8.92
N GLU A 76 14.75 -11.69 -8.03
CA GLU A 76 15.10 -13.10 -8.29
C GLU A 76 14.24 -13.74 -9.39
N ASN A 77 13.03 -13.24 -9.63
CA ASN A 77 12.11 -13.73 -10.66
C ASN A 77 11.99 -12.77 -11.86
N ASN A 78 12.91 -11.82 -12.00
CA ASN A 78 12.93 -10.84 -13.10
C ASN A 78 11.64 -10.04 -13.28
N CYS A 79 10.87 -9.84 -12.20
CA CYS A 79 9.68 -8.99 -12.16
C CYS A 79 10.07 -7.58 -11.72
N LYS A 80 10.34 -6.69 -12.66
CA LYS A 80 10.92 -5.36 -12.38
C LYS A 80 9.92 -4.20 -12.52
N ASN A 81 8.62 -4.46 -12.53
CA ASN A 81 7.59 -3.44 -12.59
C ASN A 81 6.87 -3.32 -11.25
N ILE A 82 6.93 -2.16 -10.61
CA ILE A 82 6.27 -1.94 -9.33
C ILE A 82 5.52 -0.61 -9.28
N ILE A 83 4.27 -0.67 -8.85
CA ILE A 83 3.48 0.49 -8.46
C ILE A 83 3.39 0.47 -6.93
N PHE A 84 3.98 1.46 -6.28
CA PHE A 84 4.00 1.55 -4.83
C PHE A 84 2.96 2.54 -4.30
N SER A 85 2.12 2.06 -3.40
CA SER A 85 1.20 2.89 -2.62
C SER A 85 1.97 3.67 -1.57
N SER A 86 2.43 4.86 -1.93
CA SER A 86 2.95 5.83 -0.99
C SER A 86 1.81 6.64 -0.35
N SER A 87 2.09 7.76 0.26
CA SER A 87 1.12 8.56 0.98
C SER A 87 1.48 10.04 0.95
N ALA A 88 0.47 10.90 0.92
CA ALA A 88 0.65 12.35 1.09
C ALA A 88 1.31 12.72 2.44
N THR A 89 1.34 11.80 3.42
CA THR A 89 2.06 12.02 4.69
C THR A 89 3.56 12.22 4.52
N VAL A 90 4.14 11.90 3.36
CA VAL A 90 5.56 12.17 3.04
C VAL A 90 5.85 13.66 2.91
N TYR A 91 4.84 14.50 2.64
CA TYR A 91 4.99 15.96 2.58
C TYR A 91 5.02 16.63 3.97
N GLY A 92 4.62 15.90 5.04
CA GLY A 92 4.56 16.45 6.38
C GLY A 92 3.58 17.62 6.50
N ASP A 93 4.05 18.74 7.05
CA ASP A 93 3.27 19.97 7.17
C ASP A 93 3.63 20.91 6.00
N PRO A 94 2.85 20.95 4.91
CA PRO A 94 3.16 21.77 3.75
C PRO A 94 2.98 23.26 4.04
N HIS A 95 3.84 24.10 3.46
CA HIS A 95 3.80 25.55 3.65
C HIS A 95 2.59 26.21 2.99
N THR A 96 2.05 25.61 1.93
CA THR A 96 0.91 26.12 1.16
C THR A 96 0.06 24.97 0.60
N VAL A 97 -1.14 25.29 0.15
CA VAL A 97 -2.03 24.40 -0.61
C VAL A 97 -2.45 25.08 -1.90
N PRO A 98 -2.68 24.34 -3.00
CA PRO A 98 -2.57 22.89 -3.12
C PRO A 98 -1.14 22.38 -3.03
N ILE A 99 -0.94 21.14 -2.55
CA ILE A 99 0.36 20.50 -2.47
C ILE A 99 0.77 20.04 -3.88
N LEU A 100 1.98 20.42 -4.30
CA LEU A 100 2.57 20.00 -5.57
C LEU A 100 3.55 18.84 -5.35
N GLU A 101 3.83 18.07 -6.40
CA GLU A 101 4.68 16.87 -6.33
C GLU A 101 6.14 17.18 -6.01
N ASP A 102 6.62 18.37 -6.33
CA ASP A 102 7.98 18.87 -6.09
C ASP A 102 8.19 19.51 -4.70
N PHE A 103 7.14 19.52 -3.86
CA PHE A 103 7.28 20.04 -2.50
C PHE A 103 8.31 19.25 -1.70
N PRO A 104 9.05 19.92 -0.78
CA PRO A 104 10.00 19.24 0.10
C PRO A 104 9.33 18.13 0.88
N LEU A 105 10.01 16.98 0.95
CA LEU A 105 9.52 15.84 1.70
C LEU A 105 10.00 15.91 3.15
N SER A 106 9.06 15.90 4.07
CA SER A 106 9.32 15.84 5.50
C SER A 106 8.23 15.05 6.19
N VAL A 107 8.56 14.28 7.21
CA VAL A 107 7.57 13.40 7.84
C VAL A 107 7.44 13.71 9.33
N THR A 108 6.22 13.64 9.84
CA THR A 108 5.88 13.97 11.22
C THR A 108 5.62 12.74 12.09
N ASN A 109 5.60 11.55 11.50
CA ASN A 109 5.24 10.30 12.19
C ASN A 109 5.95 9.08 11.59
N PRO A 110 6.07 7.96 12.35
CA PRO A 110 6.74 6.74 11.87
C PRO A 110 6.10 6.11 10.63
N TYR A 111 4.78 6.12 10.48
CA TYR A 111 4.13 5.65 9.27
C TYR A 111 4.60 6.44 8.03
N GLY A 112 4.52 7.76 8.06
CA GLY A 112 5.02 8.61 6.99
C GLY A 112 6.51 8.36 6.73
N ARG A 113 7.30 8.13 7.79
CA ARG A 113 8.72 7.78 7.68
C ARG A 113 8.93 6.48 6.89
N THR A 114 8.14 5.43 7.16
CA THR A 114 8.26 4.18 6.39
C THR A 114 7.93 4.40 4.91
N LYS A 115 6.93 5.23 4.59
CA LYS A 115 6.58 5.53 3.20
C LYS A 115 7.69 6.29 2.49
N LEU A 116 8.26 7.33 3.12
CA LEU A 116 9.37 8.09 2.55
C LEU A 116 10.62 7.24 2.33
N MET A 117 11.02 6.44 3.32
CA MET A 117 12.15 5.52 3.18
C MET A 117 11.95 4.53 2.04
N LEU A 118 10.74 4.03 1.84
CA LEU A 118 10.43 3.12 0.73
C LEU A 118 10.48 3.83 -0.63
N GLU A 119 10.06 5.09 -0.74
CA GLU A 119 10.26 5.88 -1.95
C GLU A 119 11.75 6.03 -2.29
N GLU A 120 12.58 6.31 -1.26
CA GLU A 120 14.05 6.40 -1.42
C GLU A 120 14.65 5.06 -1.85
N ILE A 121 14.31 3.95 -1.19
CA ILE A 121 14.77 2.59 -1.55
C ILE A 121 14.40 2.25 -3.00
N LEU A 122 13.16 2.47 -3.41
CA LEU A 122 12.69 2.19 -4.75
C LEU A 122 13.39 3.07 -5.80
N THR A 123 13.65 4.32 -5.46
CA THR A 123 14.42 5.25 -6.29
C THR A 123 15.87 4.78 -6.47
N ASP A 124 16.49 4.28 -5.40
CA ASP A 124 17.87 3.77 -5.47
C ASP A 124 17.97 2.47 -6.29
N ILE A 125 16.98 1.58 -6.18
CA ILE A 125 16.88 0.38 -7.01
C ILE A 125 16.80 0.76 -8.50
N TYR A 126 15.94 1.71 -8.86
CA TYR A 126 15.82 2.21 -10.24
C TYR A 126 17.13 2.83 -10.75
N LYS A 127 17.86 3.58 -9.91
CA LYS A 127 19.15 4.15 -10.28
C LYS A 127 20.23 3.09 -10.47
N ALA A 128 20.20 2.02 -9.67
CA ALA A 128 21.14 0.92 -9.76
C ALA A 128 20.91 0.04 -10.99
N ASP A 129 19.66 -0.14 -11.37
CA ASP A 129 19.24 -0.96 -12.50
C ASP A 129 18.05 -0.31 -13.22
N SER A 130 18.31 0.29 -14.38
CA SER A 130 17.33 1.01 -15.20
C SER A 130 16.26 0.12 -15.86
N GLU A 131 16.35 -1.19 -15.73
CA GLU A 131 15.27 -2.10 -16.16
C GLU A 131 14.07 -2.09 -15.21
N TRP A 132 14.26 -1.62 -13.98
CA TRP A 132 13.13 -1.40 -13.08
C TRP A 132 12.24 -0.27 -13.54
N ASN A 133 10.94 -0.50 -13.47
CA ASN A 133 9.91 0.52 -13.68
C ASN A 133 9.18 0.76 -12.36
N VAL A 134 9.40 1.93 -11.77
CA VAL A 134 8.88 2.29 -10.45
C VAL A 134 7.88 3.42 -10.59
N VAL A 135 6.68 3.23 -10.09
CA VAL A 135 5.65 4.28 -9.97
C VAL A 135 5.33 4.49 -8.50
N LEU A 136 5.47 5.73 -8.03
CA LEU A 136 5.19 6.14 -6.66
C LEU A 136 3.88 6.92 -6.62
N LEU A 137 2.85 6.36 -5.99
CA LEU A 137 1.54 7.01 -5.88
C LEU A 137 1.32 7.56 -4.47
N ARG A 138 1.41 8.88 -4.30
CA ARG A 138 1.22 9.57 -3.03
C ARG A 138 -0.25 9.85 -2.78
N TYR A 139 -0.97 8.85 -2.27
CA TYR A 139 -2.40 8.97 -1.98
C TYR A 139 -2.65 9.95 -0.83
N PHE A 140 -3.66 10.78 -1.02
CA PHE A 140 -4.38 11.47 0.07
C PHE A 140 -5.39 10.50 0.70
N ASN A 141 -6.63 10.93 0.93
CA ASN A 141 -7.70 10.05 1.41
C ASN A 141 -8.66 9.78 0.25
N PRO A 142 -8.42 8.71 -0.55
CA PRO A 142 -9.29 8.40 -1.66
C PRO A 142 -10.68 8.02 -1.13
N ILE A 143 -11.71 8.47 -1.81
CA ILE A 143 -13.10 8.13 -1.55
C ILE A 143 -13.73 7.57 -2.81
N GLY A 144 -14.63 6.62 -2.63
CA GLY A 144 -15.38 6.05 -3.75
C GLY A 144 -15.87 4.64 -3.43
N ALA A 145 -16.74 4.19 -4.32
CA ALA A 145 -17.23 2.82 -4.35
C ALA A 145 -17.38 2.42 -5.82
N HIS A 146 -17.39 1.12 -6.07
CA HIS A 146 -17.71 0.59 -7.40
C HIS A 146 -19.18 0.88 -7.74
N GLU A 147 -19.50 1.08 -9.01
CA GLU A 147 -20.86 1.41 -9.48
C GLU A 147 -21.91 0.35 -9.11
N SER A 148 -21.51 -0.92 -8.93
CA SER A 148 -22.39 -1.98 -8.43
C SER A 148 -22.86 -1.76 -6.99
N SER A 149 -22.25 -0.85 -6.23
CA SER A 149 -22.43 -0.65 -4.78
C SER A 149 -22.00 -1.82 -3.88
N ASP A 150 -21.45 -2.88 -4.45
CA ASP A 150 -20.99 -4.08 -3.71
C ASP A 150 -19.54 -3.97 -3.20
N LEU A 151 -18.75 -3.06 -3.79
CA LEU A 151 -17.38 -2.77 -3.38
C LEU A 151 -17.24 -1.31 -2.96
N GLY A 152 -16.73 -1.11 -1.76
CA GLY A 152 -16.44 0.18 -1.18
C GLY A 152 -15.66 0.03 0.11
N GLU A 153 -15.38 1.13 0.79
CA GLU A 153 -14.68 1.11 2.07
C GLU A 153 -15.64 0.68 3.20
N ASN A 154 -15.43 -0.53 3.71
CA ASN A 154 -16.20 -1.09 4.83
C ASN A 154 -15.23 -1.62 5.91
N PRO A 155 -14.64 -0.74 6.73
CA PRO A 155 -13.65 -1.12 7.72
C PRO A 155 -14.25 -1.98 8.84
N ASN A 156 -13.42 -2.85 9.41
CA ASN A 156 -13.75 -3.57 10.63
C ASN A 156 -13.59 -2.63 11.84
N GLY A 157 -14.63 -2.48 12.64
CA GLY A 157 -14.65 -1.60 13.81
C GLY A 157 -14.86 -0.13 13.46
N ILE A 158 -14.39 0.78 14.34
CA ILE A 158 -14.56 2.22 14.16
C ILE A 158 -13.67 2.70 13.00
N PRO A 159 -14.24 3.39 11.99
CA PRO A 159 -13.47 3.88 10.86
C PRO A 159 -12.39 4.92 11.26
N ASN A 160 -11.22 4.82 10.64
CA ASN A 160 -10.17 5.85 10.77
C ASN A 160 -10.27 6.94 9.68
N ASN A 161 -10.95 6.64 8.57
CA ASN A 161 -11.18 7.60 7.49
C ASN A 161 -12.50 8.34 7.68
N LEU A 162 -12.55 9.59 7.26
CA LEU A 162 -13.70 10.47 7.48
C LEU A 162 -14.98 9.93 6.83
N LEU A 163 -14.92 9.55 5.54
CA LEU A 163 -16.13 9.21 4.79
C LEU A 163 -16.86 7.98 5.35
N PRO A 164 -16.21 6.83 5.60
CA PRO A 164 -16.88 5.69 6.21
C PRO A 164 -17.38 5.98 7.62
N TYR A 165 -16.71 6.87 8.39
CA TYR A 165 -17.23 7.34 9.68
C TYR A 165 -18.53 8.10 9.51
N VAL A 166 -18.57 9.11 8.65
CA VAL A 166 -19.76 9.91 8.36
C VAL A 166 -20.93 9.05 7.86
N THR A 167 -20.66 8.11 6.96
CA THR A 167 -21.71 7.22 6.43
C THR A 167 -22.24 6.26 7.49
N GLN A 168 -21.40 5.75 8.39
CA GLN A 168 -21.87 4.91 9.50
C GLN A 168 -22.71 5.68 10.52
N VAL A 169 -22.35 6.95 10.80
CA VAL A 169 -23.19 7.85 11.60
C VAL A 169 -24.54 8.11 10.91
N ALA A 170 -24.52 8.40 9.61
CA ALA A 170 -25.74 8.71 8.86
C ALA A 170 -26.76 7.55 8.83
N VAL A 171 -26.30 6.30 8.93
CA VAL A 171 -27.18 5.11 8.97
C VAL A 171 -27.38 4.56 10.39
N GLY A 172 -26.93 5.27 11.42
CA GLY A 172 -27.15 4.92 12.84
C GLY A 172 -26.35 3.72 13.34
N LYS A 173 -25.18 3.44 12.73
CA LYS A 173 -24.24 2.40 13.20
C LYS A 173 -23.23 2.93 14.22
N LEU A 174 -22.99 4.24 14.22
CA LEU A 174 -22.17 5.02 15.16
C LEU A 174 -22.94 6.22 15.67
#